data_a1a0d6fe64606363ced6cd1c53d8f4a5
#
_entry.id   a1a0d6fe64606363ced6cd1c53d8f4a5
#
_cell.length_a   1.000
_cell.length_b   1.000
_cell.length_c   1.000
_cell.angle_alpha   90.00
_cell.angle_beta   90.00
_cell.angle_gamma   90.00
#
_symmetry.space_group_name_H-M   'P 1'
#
loop_
_entity.id
_entity.type
_entity.pdbx_description
1 polymer ?
#
loop_
_entity_poly.entity_id
_entity_poly.type
_entity_poly.pdbx_seq_one_letter_code
_entity_poly.pdbx_strand_id
1 'polypeptide(L)'
;MMLVAVALAGTAMSNAASAMTTADFLASLSESEANAFQDWKAARRAHEGQLDSYWEKVDTKRQARKKKRAAKVPFDGSDYIMSLPPAYSGPKLTDKLAASYAKFLADQEKSQPAPPKDMLTIPDYLNAAKTVYGFVPERVSEKEFKKRYAEEAVALGLTKEQVVRIYALETGGIGTYDMQAGIHPIKKTGRAISSALGYAQLLDANSVNELSQHGGFFVERLNEKLRNPNLSKERAAAIKAKIATLKRMYVNAKRVPFEWSKHQSYAKTAEGMGMHVLNIDGDIGPVLQAMKLRGLRDTAEKAGRARLSGAEMELMNLAGPATGLEMMQPAGQKAPVTNFFARRAYYVNKMVIGLTGEQLLAELDRRMTQAVKTAGSQEFEAAFDGVVAAKTAGR
;
A
#
# COMPACT_ATOMS: atom_id res chain seq x y z
N MET A 1 -38.88 51.30 33.41
CA MET A 1 -37.90 51.91 32.55
C MET A 1 -36.84 50.83 32.28
N MET A 2 -36.94 50.20 31.12
CA MET A 2 -36.08 49.10 30.68
C MET A 2 -35.26 49.59 29.50
N LEU A 3 -33.95 49.74 29.67
CA LEU A 3 -33.03 50.14 28.61
C LEU A 3 -32.70 48.89 27.78
N VAL A 4 -33.04 48.93 26.47
CA VAL A 4 -32.66 47.96 25.47
C VAL A 4 -31.31 48.41 24.90
N ALA A 5 -30.27 47.62 25.12
CA ALA A 5 -28.99 47.81 24.44
C ALA A 5 -29.00 47.07 23.12
N VAL A 6 -28.93 47.82 22.02
CA VAL A 6 -28.74 47.30 20.67
C VAL A 6 -27.27 47.01 20.45
N ALA A 7 -26.90 45.74 20.37
CA ALA A 7 -25.57 45.31 19.93
C ALA A 7 -25.47 45.34 18.41
N LEU A 8 -24.69 46.27 17.88
CA LEU A 8 -24.27 46.26 16.48
C LEU A 8 -23.28 45.08 16.26
N ALA A 9 -23.79 44.03 15.62
CA ALA A 9 -22.92 42.98 15.09
C ALA A 9 -22.25 43.49 13.80
N GLY A 10 -20.99 43.87 13.90
CA GLY A 10 -20.17 44.17 12.75
C GLY A 10 -19.88 42.88 11.98
N THR A 11 -20.49 42.70 10.82
CA THR A 11 -20.12 41.67 9.86
C THR A 11 -18.75 42.02 9.28
N ALA A 12 -17.72 41.36 9.76
CA ALA A 12 -16.41 41.33 9.10
C ALA A 12 -16.62 40.59 7.77
N MET A 13 -16.77 41.30 6.68
CA MET A 13 -16.63 40.74 5.34
C MET A 13 -15.17 40.36 5.16
N SER A 14 -14.87 39.08 5.26
CA SER A 14 -13.60 38.55 4.79
C SER A 14 -13.56 38.71 3.28
N ASN A 15 -12.77 39.65 2.77
CA ASN A 15 -12.37 39.73 1.37
C ASN A 15 -11.56 38.47 1.04
N ALA A 16 -12.23 37.36 0.76
CA ALA A 16 -11.63 36.27 0.02
C ALA A 16 -11.36 36.83 -1.38
N ALA A 17 -10.10 37.12 -1.69
CA ALA A 17 -9.71 37.49 -3.03
C ALA A 17 -10.23 36.39 -3.96
N SER A 18 -11.13 36.75 -4.87
CA SER A 18 -11.68 35.81 -5.85
C SER A 18 -10.51 35.25 -6.67
N ALA A 19 -10.36 33.92 -6.72
CA ALA A 19 -9.32 33.30 -7.51
C ALA A 19 -9.47 33.72 -8.98
N MET A 20 -8.35 34.05 -9.61
CA MET A 20 -8.25 34.38 -11.02
C MET A 20 -8.96 33.29 -11.86
N THR A 21 -9.90 33.65 -12.70
CA THR A 21 -10.57 32.68 -13.59
C THR A 21 -9.66 32.28 -14.76
N THR A 22 -10.01 31.19 -15.46
CA THR A 22 -9.29 30.81 -16.69
C THR A 22 -9.35 31.92 -17.75
N ALA A 23 -10.47 32.68 -17.82
CA ALA A 23 -10.62 33.80 -18.71
C ALA A 23 -9.67 34.96 -18.36
N ASP A 24 -9.57 35.29 -17.06
CA ASP A 24 -8.64 36.31 -16.57
C ASP A 24 -7.16 35.91 -16.82
N PHE A 25 -6.84 34.63 -16.62
CA PHE A 25 -5.50 34.13 -16.95
C PHE A 25 -5.18 34.32 -18.43
N LEU A 26 -6.10 33.94 -19.32
CA LEU A 26 -5.91 34.11 -20.77
C LEU A 26 -5.82 35.58 -21.16
N ALA A 27 -6.62 36.47 -20.55
CA ALA A 27 -6.57 37.90 -20.79
C ALA A 27 -5.26 38.57 -20.29
N SER A 28 -4.55 37.93 -19.37
CA SER A 28 -3.25 38.41 -18.86
C SER A 28 -2.07 38.07 -19.78
N LEU A 29 -2.28 37.23 -20.80
CA LEU A 29 -1.24 36.83 -21.76
C LEU A 29 -1.17 37.80 -22.94
N SER A 30 0.01 37.96 -23.52
CA SER A 30 0.11 38.55 -24.86
C SER A 30 -0.57 37.69 -25.90
N GLU A 31 -0.94 38.24 -27.04
CA GLU A 31 -1.56 37.52 -28.14
C GLU A 31 -0.72 36.28 -28.56
N SER A 32 0.56 36.42 -28.67
CA SER A 32 1.48 35.30 -28.99
C SER A 32 1.51 34.24 -27.91
N GLU A 33 1.52 34.60 -26.62
CA GLU A 33 1.48 33.66 -25.50
C GLU A 33 0.11 32.96 -25.43
N ALA A 34 -0.97 33.69 -25.70
CA ALA A 34 -2.34 33.10 -25.74
C ALA A 34 -2.47 32.07 -26.88
N ASN A 35 -1.97 32.37 -28.06
CA ASN A 35 -1.99 31.44 -29.18
C ASN A 35 -1.15 30.19 -28.87
N ALA A 36 0.07 30.36 -28.37
CA ALA A 36 0.95 29.24 -27.97
C ALA A 36 0.31 28.38 -26.87
N PHE A 37 -0.41 29.00 -25.92
CA PHE A 37 -1.13 28.27 -24.88
C PHE A 37 -2.32 27.48 -25.43
N GLN A 38 -3.07 28.04 -26.38
CA GLN A 38 -4.19 27.34 -27.02
C GLN A 38 -3.68 26.14 -27.84
N ASP A 39 -2.62 26.31 -28.63
CA ASP A 39 -2.01 25.23 -29.40
C ASP A 39 -1.51 24.10 -28.49
N TRP A 40 -0.83 24.46 -27.42
CA TRP A 40 -0.39 23.50 -26.39
C TRP A 40 -1.57 22.76 -25.76
N LYS A 41 -2.64 23.49 -25.39
CA LYS A 41 -3.83 22.91 -24.77
C LYS A 41 -4.57 21.98 -25.72
N ALA A 42 -4.69 22.33 -27.00
CA ALA A 42 -5.28 21.49 -28.03
C ALA A 42 -4.47 20.20 -28.23
N ALA A 43 -3.13 20.33 -28.35
CA ALA A 43 -2.24 19.19 -28.49
C ALA A 43 -2.27 18.27 -27.24
N ARG A 44 -2.35 18.84 -26.05
CA ARG A 44 -2.54 18.08 -24.78
C ARG A 44 -3.84 17.30 -24.77
N ARG A 45 -4.93 17.93 -25.19
CA ARG A 45 -6.24 17.26 -25.26
C ARG A 45 -6.23 16.11 -26.28
N ALA A 46 -5.61 16.31 -27.44
CA ALA A 46 -5.45 15.25 -28.43
C ALA A 46 -4.63 14.08 -27.90
N HIS A 47 -3.53 14.38 -27.19
CA HIS A 47 -2.72 13.37 -26.53
C HIS A 47 -3.47 12.60 -25.44
N GLU A 48 -4.27 13.28 -24.60
CA GLU A 48 -5.12 12.60 -23.61
C GLU A 48 -6.12 11.65 -24.27
N GLY A 49 -6.72 12.04 -25.42
CA GLY A 49 -7.57 11.13 -26.21
C GLY A 49 -6.83 9.90 -26.72
N GLN A 50 -5.55 10.05 -27.12
CA GLN A 50 -4.70 8.90 -27.48
C GLN A 50 -4.42 8.00 -26.27
N LEU A 51 -4.13 8.58 -25.11
CA LEU A 51 -3.95 7.84 -23.86
C LEU A 51 -5.23 7.11 -23.45
N ASP A 52 -6.38 7.75 -23.53
CA ASP A 52 -7.67 7.12 -23.23
C ASP A 52 -7.90 5.89 -24.12
N SER A 53 -7.71 6.03 -25.45
CA SER A 53 -7.83 4.92 -26.39
C SER A 53 -6.81 3.79 -26.11
N TYR A 54 -5.59 4.13 -25.72
CA TYR A 54 -4.58 3.14 -25.32
C TYR A 54 -5.03 2.36 -24.09
N TRP A 55 -5.47 3.04 -23.03
CA TRP A 55 -5.88 2.39 -21.78
C TRP A 55 -7.17 1.59 -21.91
N GLU A 56 -8.10 2.00 -22.78
CA GLU A 56 -9.28 1.22 -23.13
C GLU A 56 -8.91 -0.13 -23.77
N LYS A 57 -7.95 -0.12 -24.71
CA LYS A 57 -7.42 -1.36 -25.32
C LYS A 57 -6.75 -2.25 -24.25
N VAL A 58 -5.95 -1.66 -23.35
CA VAL A 58 -5.33 -2.39 -22.23
C VAL A 58 -6.39 -3.03 -21.35
N ASP A 59 -7.43 -2.29 -20.97
CA ASP A 59 -8.50 -2.81 -20.11
C ASP A 59 -9.31 -3.91 -20.80
N THR A 60 -9.60 -3.77 -22.09
CA THR A 60 -10.24 -4.81 -22.90
C THR A 60 -9.43 -6.10 -22.87
N LYS A 61 -8.12 -6.01 -23.13
CA LYS A 61 -7.21 -7.18 -23.07
C LYS A 61 -7.14 -7.77 -21.66
N ARG A 62 -7.12 -6.92 -20.62
CA ARG A 62 -7.14 -7.36 -19.22
C ARG A 62 -8.40 -8.16 -18.88
N GLN A 63 -9.57 -7.72 -19.33
CA GLN A 63 -10.81 -8.45 -19.13
C GLN A 63 -10.83 -9.79 -19.88
N ALA A 64 -10.31 -9.81 -21.12
CA ALA A 64 -10.16 -11.04 -21.89
C ALA A 64 -9.24 -12.05 -21.17
N ARG A 65 -8.07 -11.60 -20.67
CA ARG A 65 -7.15 -12.46 -19.90
C ARG A 65 -7.79 -12.96 -18.59
N LYS A 66 -8.61 -12.15 -17.92
CA LYS A 66 -9.36 -12.59 -16.73
C LYS A 66 -10.29 -13.78 -17.06
N LYS A 67 -10.97 -13.73 -18.20
CA LYS A 67 -11.82 -14.83 -18.68
C LYS A 67 -10.99 -16.07 -19.05
N LYS A 68 -9.89 -15.91 -19.79
CA LYS A 68 -8.95 -17.00 -20.12
C LYS A 68 -8.40 -17.67 -18.86
N ARG A 69 -8.01 -16.89 -17.85
CA ARG A 69 -7.51 -17.41 -16.56
C ARG A 69 -8.58 -18.26 -15.84
N ALA A 70 -9.82 -17.79 -15.79
CA ALA A 70 -10.92 -18.53 -15.21
C ALA A 70 -11.17 -19.87 -15.94
N ALA A 71 -11.00 -19.88 -17.26
CA ALA A 71 -11.11 -21.04 -18.13
C ALA A 71 -9.83 -21.90 -18.20
N LYS A 72 -8.75 -21.51 -17.46
CA LYS A 72 -7.43 -22.16 -17.49
C LYS A 72 -6.79 -22.25 -18.89
N VAL A 73 -7.09 -21.27 -19.74
CA VAL A 73 -6.50 -21.14 -21.10
C VAL A 73 -5.18 -20.37 -20.98
N PRO A 74 -4.08 -20.89 -21.56
CA PRO A 74 -2.79 -20.20 -21.58
C PRO A 74 -2.86 -18.84 -22.26
N PHE A 75 -1.94 -17.94 -21.87
CA PHE A 75 -1.75 -16.64 -22.50
C PHE A 75 -0.64 -16.68 -23.54
N ASP A 76 -0.80 -15.89 -24.59
CA ASP A 76 0.23 -15.62 -25.59
C ASP A 76 0.43 -14.12 -25.79
N GLY A 77 1.37 -13.71 -26.67
CA GLY A 77 1.68 -12.30 -26.90
C GLY A 77 0.50 -11.48 -27.42
N SER A 78 -0.45 -12.11 -28.11
CA SER A 78 -1.64 -11.42 -28.65
C SER A 78 -2.64 -11.01 -27.55
N ASP A 79 -2.51 -11.57 -26.36
CA ASP A 79 -3.35 -11.23 -25.20
C ASP A 79 -2.95 -9.90 -24.53
N TYR A 80 -1.84 -9.30 -24.94
CA TYR A 80 -1.27 -8.09 -24.35
C TYR A 80 -1.18 -6.94 -25.36
N ILE A 81 -1.16 -5.73 -24.84
CA ILE A 81 -0.73 -4.56 -25.61
C ILE A 81 0.80 -4.47 -25.46
N MET A 82 1.52 -4.69 -26.56
CA MET A 82 2.99 -4.78 -26.55
C MET A 82 3.68 -3.42 -26.69
N SER A 83 2.95 -2.35 -27.02
CA SER A 83 3.48 -0.99 -27.05
C SER A 83 3.34 -0.31 -25.69
N LEU A 84 4.22 0.64 -25.41
CA LEU A 84 4.06 1.57 -24.30
C LEU A 84 2.97 2.62 -24.61
N PRO A 85 2.44 3.32 -23.58
CA PRO A 85 1.53 4.45 -23.79
C PRO A 85 2.19 5.49 -24.71
N PRO A 86 1.43 6.17 -25.59
CA PRO A 86 1.98 7.20 -26.44
C PRO A 86 2.63 8.30 -25.60
N ALA A 87 3.84 8.72 -26.00
CA ALA A 87 4.52 9.84 -25.38
C ALA A 87 4.01 11.17 -25.97
N TYR A 88 3.96 12.20 -25.13
CA TYR A 88 3.63 13.54 -25.64
C TYR A 88 4.75 14.10 -26.51
N SER A 89 4.41 14.41 -27.75
CA SER A 89 5.33 14.98 -28.75
C SER A 89 4.89 16.35 -29.29
N GLY A 90 3.84 16.94 -28.68
CA GLY A 90 3.32 18.24 -29.08
C GLY A 90 4.17 19.44 -28.61
N PRO A 91 3.73 20.68 -28.91
CA PRO A 91 4.42 21.89 -28.51
C PRO A 91 4.59 21.98 -27.00
N LYS A 92 5.68 22.61 -26.55
CA LYS A 92 5.94 22.91 -25.15
C LYS A 92 5.67 24.40 -24.90
N LEU A 93 5.17 24.72 -23.72
CA LEU A 93 5.13 26.11 -23.26
C LEU A 93 6.55 26.62 -23.04
N THR A 94 6.79 27.91 -23.27
CA THR A 94 8.04 28.57 -22.84
C THR A 94 8.12 28.49 -21.30
N ASP A 95 9.34 28.54 -20.76
CA ASP A 95 9.54 28.44 -19.30
C ASP A 95 8.77 29.54 -18.56
N LYS A 96 8.70 30.73 -19.10
CA LYS A 96 7.94 31.88 -18.55
C LYS A 96 6.44 31.55 -18.49
N LEU A 97 5.87 31.07 -19.60
CA LEU A 97 4.45 30.77 -19.69
C LEU A 97 4.09 29.53 -18.84
N ALA A 98 4.97 28.53 -18.80
CA ALA A 98 4.81 27.36 -17.95
C ALA A 98 4.80 27.74 -16.45
N ALA A 99 5.70 28.61 -16.02
CA ALA A 99 5.74 29.12 -14.65
C ALA A 99 4.49 29.94 -14.30
N SER A 100 4.03 30.81 -15.22
CA SER A 100 2.81 31.57 -15.05
C SER A 100 1.57 30.66 -14.91
N TYR A 101 1.47 29.66 -15.76
CA TYR A 101 0.38 28.68 -15.70
C TYR A 101 0.44 27.82 -14.44
N ALA A 102 1.63 27.40 -14.00
CA ALA A 102 1.79 26.65 -12.76
C ALA A 102 1.35 27.48 -11.54
N LYS A 103 1.70 28.80 -11.52
CA LYS A 103 1.22 29.71 -10.47
C LYS A 103 -0.31 29.84 -10.49
N PHE A 104 -0.90 30.02 -11.67
CA PHE A 104 -2.35 30.08 -11.83
C PHE A 104 -3.03 28.81 -11.26
N LEU A 105 -2.52 27.61 -11.58
CA LEU A 105 -3.05 26.35 -11.05
C LEU A 105 -2.90 26.24 -9.52
N ALA A 106 -1.76 26.67 -8.97
CA ALA A 106 -1.54 26.67 -7.53
C ALA A 106 -2.47 27.64 -6.79
N ASP A 107 -2.79 28.77 -7.39
CA ASP A 107 -3.74 29.75 -6.81
C ASP A 107 -5.19 29.24 -6.92
N GLN A 108 -5.53 28.52 -7.99
CA GLN A 108 -6.81 27.80 -8.10
C GLN A 108 -6.95 26.71 -7.03
N GLU A 109 -5.89 25.93 -6.79
CA GLU A 109 -5.90 24.87 -5.76
C GLU A 109 -6.10 25.45 -4.35
N LYS A 110 -5.45 26.60 -4.04
CA LYS A 110 -5.63 27.28 -2.75
C LYS A 110 -7.03 27.85 -2.54
N SER A 111 -7.74 28.21 -3.61
CA SER A 111 -9.10 28.75 -3.56
C SER A 111 -10.17 27.68 -3.44
N GLN A 112 -9.82 26.42 -3.68
CA GLN A 112 -10.75 25.29 -3.48
C GLN A 112 -10.88 24.96 -1.99
N PRO A 113 -12.07 24.48 -1.55
CA PRO A 113 -12.19 23.95 -0.19
C PRO A 113 -11.08 22.91 0.04
N ALA A 114 -10.51 22.92 1.25
CA ALA A 114 -9.48 21.96 1.63
C ALA A 114 -9.89 20.53 1.20
N PRO A 115 -8.97 19.77 0.60
CA PRO A 115 -9.29 18.42 0.20
C PRO A 115 -9.86 17.64 1.38
N PRO A 116 -10.77 16.68 1.13
CA PRO A 116 -11.35 15.88 2.20
C PRO A 116 -10.23 15.25 3.02
N LYS A 117 -10.48 15.18 4.34
CA LYS A 117 -9.62 14.72 5.44
C LYS A 117 -8.36 13.98 5.00
N ASP A 118 -7.23 14.39 5.52
CA ASP A 118 -5.94 13.70 5.35
C ASP A 118 -6.08 12.18 5.49
N MET A 119 -5.19 11.45 4.81
CA MET A 119 -5.09 10.00 4.95
C MET A 119 -5.07 9.63 6.44
N LEU A 120 -5.85 8.61 6.81
CA LEU A 120 -5.85 8.07 8.16
C LEU A 120 -4.43 7.68 8.59
N THR A 121 -4.11 8.00 9.84
CA THR A 121 -2.79 7.75 10.42
C THR A 121 -2.88 6.77 11.59
N ILE A 122 -1.74 6.32 12.08
CA ILE A 122 -1.67 5.40 13.22
C ILE A 122 -2.48 5.89 14.44
N PRO A 123 -2.44 7.17 14.85
CA PRO A 123 -3.32 7.68 15.89
C PRO A 123 -4.82 7.45 15.64
N ASP A 124 -5.30 7.59 14.41
CA ASP A 124 -6.70 7.35 14.07
C ASP A 124 -7.06 5.87 14.24
N TYR A 125 -6.18 4.97 13.78
CA TYR A 125 -6.35 3.52 13.95
C TYR A 125 -6.30 3.09 15.42
N LEU A 126 -5.38 3.65 16.21
CA LEU A 126 -5.28 3.40 17.66
C LEU A 126 -6.53 3.85 18.41
N ASN A 127 -7.06 5.03 18.08
CA ASN A 127 -8.29 5.54 18.64
C ASN A 127 -9.48 4.63 18.32
N ALA A 128 -9.62 4.21 17.05
CA ALA A 128 -10.66 3.29 16.64
C ALA A 128 -10.57 1.93 17.37
N ALA A 129 -9.37 1.35 17.49
CA ALA A 129 -9.15 0.09 18.20
C ALA A 129 -9.52 0.20 19.69
N LYS A 130 -9.12 1.28 20.34
CA LYS A 130 -9.45 1.55 21.73
C LYS A 130 -10.95 1.73 21.94
N THR A 131 -11.59 2.54 21.10
CA THR A 131 -13.02 2.88 21.23
C THR A 131 -13.92 1.68 20.95
N VAL A 132 -13.65 0.94 19.86
CA VAL A 132 -14.53 -0.16 19.41
C VAL A 132 -14.27 -1.46 20.14
N TYR A 133 -12.99 -1.76 20.38
CA TYR A 133 -12.58 -3.08 20.88
C TYR A 133 -12.00 -3.03 22.29
N GLY A 134 -11.73 -1.87 22.86
CA GLY A 134 -10.97 -1.73 24.08
C GLY A 134 -9.51 -2.22 23.91
N PHE A 135 -9.01 -2.23 22.67
CA PHE A 135 -7.72 -2.81 22.33
C PHE A 135 -6.62 -1.76 22.25
N VAL A 136 -5.54 -2.03 22.97
CA VAL A 136 -4.29 -1.27 22.90
C VAL A 136 -3.20 -2.25 22.49
N PRO A 137 -2.53 -2.05 21.35
CA PRO A 137 -1.48 -2.96 20.89
C PRO A 137 -0.28 -2.93 21.85
N GLU A 138 0.29 -4.10 22.09
CA GLU A 138 1.53 -4.21 22.83
C GLU A 138 2.70 -3.67 21.99
N ARG A 139 3.41 -2.71 22.55
CA ARG A 139 4.60 -2.15 21.90
C ARG A 139 5.84 -2.87 22.43
N VAL A 140 6.69 -3.31 21.51
CA VAL A 140 7.95 -3.99 21.83
C VAL A 140 9.10 -3.26 21.15
N SER A 141 10.36 -3.61 21.49
CA SER A 141 11.50 -3.07 20.75
C SER A 141 11.56 -3.61 19.32
N GLU A 142 12.20 -2.87 18.39
CA GLU A 142 12.39 -3.31 17.00
C GLU A 142 13.10 -4.68 16.95
N LYS A 143 14.12 -4.87 17.77
CA LYS A 143 14.85 -6.13 17.88
C LYS A 143 13.93 -7.28 18.29
N GLU A 144 13.06 -7.07 19.26
CA GLU A 144 12.10 -8.08 19.71
C GLU A 144 11.03 -8.35 18.65
N PHE A 145 10.55 -7.31 17.96
CA PHE A 145 9.59 -7.50 16.89
C PHE A 145 10.18 -8.31 15.72
N LYS A 146 11.42 -8.00 15.29
CA LYS A 146 12.13 -8.74 14.26
C LYS A 146 12.33 -10.21 14.64
N LYS A 147 12.70 -10.48 15.91
CA LYS A 147 12.83 -11.83 16.42
C LYS A 147 11.50 -12.58 16.35
N ARG A 148 10.42 -12.01 16.90
CA ARG A 148 9.08 -12.63 16.84
C ARG A 148 8.61 -12.82 15.40
N TYR A 149 8.91 -11.88 14.52
CA TYR A 149 8.58 -12.02 13.10
C TYR A 149 9.34 -13.20 12.46
N ALA A 150 10.63 -13.33 12.75
CA ALA A 150 11.44 -14.46 12.28
C ALA A 150 10.90 -15.80 12.81
N GLU A 151 10.49 -15.87 14.09
CA GLU A 151 9.87 -17.05 14.69
C GLU A 151 8.61 -17.49 13.93
N GLU A 152 7.71 -16.54 13.65
CA GLU A 152 6.48 -16.82 12.89
C GLU A 152 6.78 -17.18 11.43
N ALA A 153 7.71 -16.49 10.78
CA ALA A 153 8.11 -16.77 9.40
C ALA A 153 8.70 -18.19 9.26
N VAL A 154 9.60 -18.59 10.18
CA VAL A 154 10.17 -19.94 10.22
C VAL A 154 9.09 -20.99 10.51
N ALA A 155 8.15 -20.72 11.41
CA ALA A 155 7.03 -21.61 11.69
C ALA A 155 6.14 -21.81 10.46
N LEU A 156 5.94 -20.76 9.67
CA LEU A 156 5.16 -20.77 8.43
C LEU A 156 5.96 -21.28 7.22
N GLY A 157 7.24 -21.64 7.40
CA GLY A 157 8.13 -22.17 6.36
C GLY A 157 8.57 -21.13 5.34
N LEU A 158 8.51 -19.85 5.66
CA LEU A 158 9.10 -18.78 4.85
C LEU A 158 10.62 -18.78 5.00
N THR A 159 11.34 -18.39 3.96
CA THR A 159 12.80 -18.30 3.97
C THR A 159 13.27 -16.92 4.43
N LYS A 160 14.50 -16.86 4.94
CA LYS A 160 15.18 -15.61 5.26
C LYS A 160 15.19 -14.67 4.04
N GLU A 161 15.53 -15.20 2.88
CA GLU A 161 15.58 -14.47 1.62
C GLU A 161 14.24 -13.79 1.31
N GLN A 162 13.13 -14.50 1.44
CA GLN A 162 11.80 -13.94 1.20
C GLN A 162 11.46 -12.81 2.17
N VAL A 163 11.65 -13.05 3.46
CA VAL A 163 11.17 -12.14 4.51
C VAL A 163 12.04 -10.89 4.63
N VAL A 164 13.38 -11.07 4.68
CA VAL A 164 14.32 -9.96 4.89
C VAL A 164 14.36 -9.05 3.67
N ARG A 165 14.30 -9.60 2.46
CA ARG A 165 14.33 -8.80 1.23
C ARG A 165 13.05 -7.98 1.05
N ILE A 166 11.89 -8.51 1.39
CA ILE A 166 10.62 -7.75 1.38
C ILE A 166 10.68 -6.63 2.42
N TYR A 167 11.08 -6.93 3.66
CA TYR A 167 11.31 -5.90 4.67
C TYR A 167 12.26 -4.80 4.15
N ALA A 168 13.38 -5.20 3.57
CA ALA A 168 14.39 -4.27 3.07
C ALA A 168 13.84 -3.34 1.99
N LEU A 169 13.06 -3.86 1.04
CA LEU A 169 12.45 -3.06 -0.02
C LEU A 169 11.35 -2.14 0.51
N GLU A 170 10.39 -2.70 1.23
CA GLU A 170 9.18 -1.99 1.66
C GLU A 170 9.48 -0.90 2.69
N THR A 171 10.55 -1.06 3.45
CA THR A 171 10.93 -0.12 4.51
C THR A 171 12.22 0.65 4.23
N GLY A 172 12.86 0.43 3.09
CA GLY A 172 14.20 0.94 2.80
C GLY A 172 15.27 0.36 3.76
N GLY A 173 14.95 -0.73 4.46
CA GLY A 173 15.83 -1.38 5.44
C GLY A 173 16.11 -0.57 6.71
N ILE A 174 15.40 0.52 6.92
CA ILE A 174 15.47 1.38 8.12
C ILE A 174 14.10 1.50 8.81
N GLY A 175 13.09 0.82 8.30
CA GLY A 175 11.73 0.93 8.76
C GLY A 175 11.50 0.30 10.12
N THR A 176 10.53 0.86 10.83
CA THR A 176 10.05 0.33 12.11
C THR A 176 8.75 -0.46 11.88
N TYR A 177 8.44 -1.38 12.79
CA TYR A 177 7.22 -2.18 12.69
C TYR A 177 5.94 -1.34 12.73
N ASP A 178 6.02 -0.07 13.20
CA ASP A 178 4.96 0.92 13.18
C ASP A 178 5.11 1.97 12.07
N MET A 179 5.92 1.69 11.05
CA MET A 179 6.08 2.56 9.89
C MET A 179 4.79 2.61 9.08
N GLN A 180 4.39 3.83 8.68
CA GLN A 180 3.32 4.05 7.71
C GLN A 180 3.89 4.69 6.44
N ALA A 181 3.39 4.26 5.28
CA ALA A 181 3.83 4.77 3.98
C ALA A 181 3.73 6.30 3.90
N GLY A 182 4.81 6.95 3.47
CA GLY A 182 4.94 8.42 3.37
C GLY A 182 5.44 9.11 4.63
N ILE A 183 5.50 8.41 5.77
CA ILE A 183 6.04 8.94 7.02
C ILE A 183 7.42 8.34 7.28
N HIS A 184 8.42 9.20 7.48
CA HIS A 184 9.80 8.74 7.75
C HIS A 184 9.84 7.96 9.08
N PRO A 185 10.29 6.69 9.10
CA PRO A 185 10.13 5.81 10.26
C PRO A 185 10.83 6.30 11.53
N ILE A 186 11.98 6.97 11.38
CA ILE A 186 12.79 7.47 12.51
C ILE A 186 12.43 8.93 12.84
N LYS A 187 12.50 9.83 11.85
CA LYS A 187 12.26 11.27 12.04
C LYS A 187 10.78 11.61 12.27
N LYS A 188 9.87 10.68 11.95
CA LYS A 188 8.40 10.85 12.01
C LYS A 188 7.90 12.07 11.21
N THR A 189 8.68 12.52 10.22
CA THR A 189 8.33 13.59 9.28
C THR A 189 7.71 13.03 8.02
N GLY A 190 7.03 13.88 7.27
CA GLY A 190 6.31 13.48 6.06
C GLY A 190 4.80 13.41 6.29
N ARG A 191 4.07 12.92 5.28
CA ARG A 191 2.61 12.79 5.28
C ARG A 191 2.25 11.40 4.83
N ALA A 192 1.27 10.78 5.49
CA ALA A 192 0.75 9.49 5.06
C ALA A 192 0.22 9.55 3.62
N ILE A 193 0.68 8.67 2.76
CA ILE A 193 0.26 8.55 1.35
C ILE A 193 -0.62 7.34 1.10
N SER A 194 -0.64 6.39 2.04
CA SER A 194 -1.52 5.23 2.05
C SER A 194 -1.73 4.71 3.47
N SER A 195 -2.64 3.74 3.62
CA SER A 195 -2.84 3.01 4.88
C SER A 195 -1.79 1.93 5.16
N ALA A 196 -0.79 1.77 4.30
CA ALA A 196 0.20 0.69 4.41
C ALA A 196 1.02 0.78 5.70
N LEU A 197 1.02 -0.29 6.50
CA LEU A 197 1.69 -0.38 7.80
C LEU A 197 2.66 -1.57 7.88
N GLY A 198 3.69 -1.38 8.70
CA GLY A 198 4.59 -2.42 9.15
C GLY A 198 5.61 -2.86 8.11
N TYR A 199 6.28 -3.98 8.38
CA TYR A 199 7.39 -4.49 7.57
C TYR A 199 6.99 -4.96 6.18
N ALA A 200 5.77 -5.46 6.02
CA ALA A 200 5.22 -5.91 4.73
C ALA A 200 4.25 -4.89 4.13
N GLN A 201 4.21 -3.66 4.64
CA GLN A 201 3.39 -2.55 4.17
C GLN A 201 1.95 -2.95 3.82
N LEU A 202 1.28 -3.62 4.78
CA LEU A 202 -0.09 -4.07 4.60
C LEU A 202 -1.07 -2.91 4.59
N LEU A 203 -1.94 -2.87 3.58
CA LEU A 203 -3.08 -1.95 3.54
C LEU A 203 -4.13 -2.32 4.59
N ASP A 204 -4.94 -1.37 5.01
CA ASP A 204 -6.03 -1.57 5.96
C ASP A 204 -7.00 -2.70 5.54
N ALA A 205 -7.33 -2.80 4.24
CA ALA A 205 -8.12 -3.90 3.70
C ALA A 205 -7.45 -5.28 3.85
N ASN A 206 -6.12 -5.35 3.85
CA ASN A 206 -5.41 -6.60 4.10
C ASN A 206 -5.67 -7.11 5.52
N SER A 207 -5.72 -6.25 6.53
CA SER A 207 -6.00 -6.65 7.90
C SER A 207 -7.37 -7.31 8.04
N VAL A 208 -8.39 -6.77 7.37
CA VAL A 208 -9.73 -7.39 7.30
C VAL A 208 -9.68 -8.73 6.57
N ASN A 209 -8.97 -8.79 5.43
CA ASN A 209 -8.82 -9.98 4.62
C ASN A 209 -8.13 -11.11 5.40
N GLU A 210 -6.97 -10.84 5.97
CA GLU A 210 -6.20 -11.83 6.73
C GLU A 210 -6.97 -12.32 7.96
N LEU A 211 -7.64 -11.42 8.68
CA LEU A 211 -8.51 -11.82 9.80
C LEU A 211 -9.66 -12.70 9.35
N SER A 212 -10.33 -12.37 8.26
CA SER A 212 -11.48 -13.14 7.78
C SER A 212 -11.09 -14.56 7.39
N GLN A 213 -9.89 -14.77 6.86
CA GLN A 213 -9.36 -16.07 6.45
C GLN A 213 -8.66 -16.81 7.58
N HIS A 214 -7.82 -16.13 8.33
CA HIS A 214 -6.83 -16.74 9.22
C HIS A 214 -7.00 -16.36 10.70
N GLY A 215 -8.09 -15.66 11.08
CA GLY A 215 -8.31 -15.22 12.47
C GLY A 215 -8.31 -16.37 13.49
N GLY A 216 -8.82 -17.55 13.11
CA GLY A 216 -8.74 -18.75 13.93
C GLY A 216 -7.31 -19.21 14.19
N PHE A 217 -6.47 -19.20 13.16
CA PHE A 217 -5.05 -19.50 13.27
C PHE A 217 -4.31 -18.50 14.18
N PHE A 218 -4.58 -17.21 14.05
CA PHE A 218 -3.97 -16.20 14.92
C PHE A 218 -4.35 -16.40 16.41
N VAL A 219 -5.59 -16.78 16.67
CA VAL A 219 -6.04 -17.15 18.02
C VAL A 219 -5.28 -18.37 18.54
N GLU A 220 -5.07 -19.40 17.72
CA GLU A 220 -4.32 -20.60 18.12
C GLU A 220 -2.86 -20.27 18.42
N ARG A 221 -2.19 -19.42 17.61
CA ARG A 221 -0.83 -18.97 17.88
C ARG A 221 -0.70 -18.27 19.23
N LEU A 222 -1.70 -17.48 19.62
CA LEU A 222 -1.71 -16.86 20.97
C LEU A 222 -1.97 -17.92 22.08
N ASN A 223 -2.81 -18.92 21.83
CA ASN A 223 -3.01 -20.02 22.77
C ASN A 223 -1.73 -20.84 22.96
N GLU A 224 -0.95 -21.06 21.90
CA GLU A 224 0.35 -21.73 21.99
C GLU A 224 1.31 -20.96 22.89
N LYS A 225 1.34 -19.62 22.79
CA LYS A 225 2.13 -18.76 23.70
C LYS A 225 1.70 -18.94 25.17
N LEU A 226 0.40 -19.14 25.44
CA LEU A 226 -0.11 -19.41 26.79
C LEU A 226 0.34 -20.76 27.36
N ARG A 227 0.76 -21.71 26.55
CA ARG A 227 1.27 -23.02 27.01
C ARG A 227 2.71 -22.95 27.55
N ASN A 228 3.38 -21.81 27.39
CA ASN A 228 4.74 -21.62 27.94
C ASN A 228 4.71 -21.61 29.47
N PRO A 229 5.34 -22.57 30.17
CA PRO A 229 5.30 -22.67 31.62
C PRO A 229 6.01 -21.50 32.33
N ASN A 230 6.91 -20.81 31.62
CA ASN A 230 7.68 -19.68 32.17
C ASN A 230 6.96 -18.32 32.02
N LEU A 231 5.69 -18.32 31.60
CA LEU A 231 4.94 -17.10 31.38
C LEU A 231 4.48 -16.50 32.73
N SER A 232 4.76 -15.21 32.98
CA SER A 232 4.24 -14.56 34.18
C SER A 232 2.69 -14.51 34.17
N LYS A 233 2.09 -14.43 35.36
CA LYS A 233 0.62 -14.34 35.50
C LYS A 233 0.06 -13.12 34.76
N GLU A 234 0.74 -11.98 34.86
CA GLU A 234 0.36 -10.71 34.21
C GLU A 234 0.41 -10.86 32.68
N ARG A 235 1.48 -11.49 32.17
CA ARG A 235 1.64 -11.74 30.74
C ARG A 235 0.57 -12.71 30.22
N ALA A 236 0.28 -13.76 30.96
CA ALA A 236 -0.79 -14.71 30.63
C ALA A 236 -2.17 -14.04 30.60
N ALA A 237 -2.47 -13.17 31.57
CA ALA A 237 -3.70 -12.38 31.60
C ALA A 237 -3.80 -11.43 30.39
N ALA A 238 -2.73 -10.75 30.03
CA ALA A 238 -2.68 -9.86 28.86
C ALA A 238 -2.93 -10.63 27.55
N ILE A 239 -2.32 -11.79 27.36
CA ILE A 239 -2.56 -12.65 26.17
C ILE A 239 -4.00 -13.16 26.14
N LYS A 240 -4.59 -13.56 27.27
CA LYS A 240 -6.00 -13.99 27.35
C LYS A 240 -6.96 -12.86 26.95
N ALA A 241 -6.73 -11.64 27.44
CA ALA A 241 -7.52 -10.47 27.03
C ALA A 241 -7.38 -10.17 25.52
N LYS A 242 -6.16 -10.29 25.00
CA LYS A 242 -5.86 -10.12 23.58
C LYS A 242 -6.60 -11.18 22.73
N ILE A 243 -6.62 -12.44 23.14
CA ILE A 243 -7.38 -13.53 22.48
C ILE A 243 -8.88 -13.20 22.45
N ALA A 244 -9.45 -12.73 23.54
CA ALA A 244 -10.87 -12.38 23.59
C ALA A 244 -11.21 -11.26 22.59
N THR A 245 -10.38 -10.25 22.50
CA THR A 245 -10.54 -9.14 21.54
C THR A 245 -10.36 -9.62 20.10
N LEU A 246 -9.32 -10.40 19.84
CA LEU A 246 -9.03 -10.94 18.50
C LEU A 246 -10.19 -11.83 17.99
N LYS A 247 -10.82 -12.64 18.85
CA LYS A 247 -12.02 -13.43 18.50
C LYS A 247 -13.17 -12.52 18.07
N ARG A 248 -13.42 -11.39 18.76
CA ARG A 248 -14.45 -10.42 18.34
C ARG A 248 -14.14 -9.81 16.98
N MET A 249 -12.89 -9.36 16.77
CA MET A 249 -12.43 -8.83 15.49
C MET A 249 -12.58 -9.86 14.36
N TYR A 250 -12.21 -11.13 14.62
CA TYR A 250 -12.36 -12.22 13.66
C TYR A 250 -13.83 -12.46 13.27
N VAL A 251 -14.74 -12.52 14.25
CA VAL A 251 -16.17 -12.69 13.98
C VAL A 251 -16.70 -11.54 13.10
N ASN A 252 -16.29 -10.31 13.38
CA ASN A 252 -16.70 -9.16 12.58
C ASN A 252 -16.12 -9.21 11.15
N ALA A 253 -14.83 -9.53 11.00
CA ALA A 253 -14.20 -9.68 9.69
C ALA A 253 -14.84 -10.80 8.86
N LYS A 254 -15.23 -11.93 9.51
CA LYS A 254 -15.87 -13.07 8.87
C LYS A 254 -17.27 -12.78 8.30
N ARG A 255 -17.96 -11.76 8.81
CA ARG A 255 -19.26 -11.31 8.30
C ARG A 255 -19.14 -10.51 7.00
N VAL A 256 -17.96 -9.99 6.70
CA VAL A 256 -17.74 -9.23 5.45
C VAL A 256 -17.66 -10.22 4.29
N PRO A 257 -18.43 -10.04 3.20
CA PRO A 257 -18.30 -10.87 2.01
C PRO A 257 -16.85 -10.93 1.52
N PHE A 258 -16.40 -12.13 1.12
CA PHE A 258 -15.01 -12.36 0.72
C PHE A 258 -14.73 -11.79 -0.68
N GLU A 259 -14.80 -10.44 -0.76
CA GLU A 259 -14.55 -9.65 -1.95
C GLU A 259 -13.64 -8.48 -1.56
N TRP A 260 -12.60 -8.22 -2.36
CA TRP A 260 -11.64 -7.15 -2.06
C TRP A 260 -12.31 -5.78 -1.87
N SER A 261 -13.26 -5.41 -2.73
CA SER A 261 -14.00 -4.14 -2.62
C SER A 261 -14.79 -4.02 -1.31
N LYS A 262 -15.32 -5.13 -0.81
CA LYS A 262 -16.03 -5.16 0.48
C LYS A 262 -15.07 -4.99 1.64
N HIS A 263 -13.91 -5.66 1.59
CA HIS A 263 -12.84 -5.46 2.58
C HIS A 263 -12.32 -4.02 2.59
N GLN A 264 -12.12 -3.39 1.41
CA GLN A 264 -11.73 -1.98 1.32
C GLN A 264 -12.78 -1.04 1.94
N SER A 265 -14.05 -1.27 1.69
CA SER A 265 -15.13 -0.46 2.27
C SER A 265 -15.22 -0.65 3.78
N TYR A 266 -15.15 -1.91 4.25
CA TYR A 266 -15.21 -2.21 5.67
C TYR A 266 -14.00 -1.68 6.45
N ALA A 267 -12.82 -1.69 5.86
CA ALA A 267 -11.60 -1.13 6.45
C ALA A 267 -11.72 0.37 6.79
N LYS A 268 -12.67 1.08 6.18
CA LYS A 268 -12.96 2.50 6.47
C LYS A 268 -13.96 2.71 7.61
N THR A 269 -14.63 1.66 8.07
CA THR A 269 -15.48 1.73 9.26
C THR A 269 -14.64 1.76 10.54
N ALA A 270 -15.22 2.18 11.65
CA ALA A 270 -14.52 2.19 12.94
C ALA A 270 -14.02 0.80 13.35
N GLU A 271 -14.81 -0.25 13.06
CA GLU A 271 -14.42 -1.62 13.31
C GLU A 271 -13.22 -2.06 12.46
N GLY A 272 -13.25 -1.79 11.15
CA GLY A 272 -12.17 -2.13 10.24
C GLY A 272 -10.89 -1.36 10.53
N MET A 273 -10.99 -0.07 10.83
CA MET A 273 -9.86 0.77 11.29
C MET A 273 -9.22 0.18 12.54
N GLY A 274 -10.03 -0.24 13.52
CA GLY A 274 -9.55 -0.86 14.74
C GLY A 274 -8.81 -2.19 14.52
N MET A 275 -9.15 -2.95 13.47
CA MET A 275 -8.45 -4.17 13.10
C MET A 275 -7.05 -3.90 12.52
N HIS A 276 -6.87 -2.76 11.86
CA HIS A 276 -5.59 -2.45 11.21
C HIS A 276 -4.43 -2.29 12.20
N VAL A 277 -4.73 -1.92 13.44
CA VAL A 277 -3.77 -1.80 14.55
C VAL A 277 -3.08 -3.12 14.91
N LEU A 278 -3.66 -4.26 14.54
CA LEU A 278 -3.04 -5.58 14.76
C LEU A 278 -1.65 -5.70 14.12
N ASN A 279 -1.38 -4.96 13.03
CA ASN A 279 -0.06 -4.93 12.39
C ASN A 279 1.06 -4.46 13.31
N ILE A 280 0.74 -3.59 14.27
CA ILE A 280 1.73 -2.99 15.17
C ILE A 280 1.69 -3.60 16.59
N ASP A 281 0.89 -4.64 16.80
CA ASP A 281 0.91 -5.41 18.05
C ASP A 281 2.07 -6.41 18.07
N GLY A 282 2.85 -6.42 19.13
CA GLY A 282 4.04 -7.25 19.25
C GLY A 282 3.80 -8.76 19.22
N ASP A 283 2.57 -9.25 19.44
CA ASP A 283 2.24 -10.68 19.33
C ASP A 283 1.55 -11.04 18.03
N ILE A 284 0.65 -10.17 17.55
CA ILE A 284 -0.22 -10.45 16.41
C ILE A 284 0.39 -9.93 15.11
N GLY A 285 1.06 -8.77 15.14
CA GLY A 285 1.66 -8.16 13.95
C GLY A 285 2.63 -9.08 13.22
N PRO A 286 3.59 -9.74 13.91
CA PRO A 286 4.48 -10.70 13.30
C PRO A 286 3.77 -11.82 12.54
N VAL A 287 2.82 -12.51 13.17
CA VAL A 287 2.12 -13.63 12.54
C VAL A 287 1.18 -13.18 11.43
N LEU A 288 0.51 -12.03 11.57
CA LEU A 288 -0.39 -11.49 10.57
C LEU A 288 0.36 -11.13 9.28
N GLN A 289 1.49 -10.45 9.40
CA GLN A 289 2.30 -10.05 8.25
C GLN A 289 3.00 -11.25 7.61
N ALA A 290 3.53 -12.20 8.41
CA ALA A 290 4.12 -13.43 7.89
C ALA A 290 3.07 -14.30 7.18
N MET A 291 1.83 -14.37 7.68
CA MET A 291 0.74 -15.11 7.06
C MET A 291 0.36 -14.54 5.69
N LYS A 292 0.39 -13.22 5.52
CA LYS A 292 0.22 -12.57 4.21
C LYS A 292 1.24 -13.08 3.19
N LEU A 293 2.52 -13.12 3.57
CA LEU A 293 3.58 -13.65 2.69
C LEU A 293 3.42 -15.15 2.44
N ARG A 294 3.02 -15.91 3.45
CA ARG A 294 2.69 -17.33 3.30
C ARG A 294 1.56 -17.54 2.29
N GLY A 295 0.51 -16.72 2.32
CA GLY A 295 -0.59 -16.78 1.35
C GLY A 295 -0.15 -16.56 -0.10
N LEU A 296 0.85 -15.69 -0.33
CA LEU A 296 1.46 -15.50 -1.66
C LEU A 296 2.18 -16.76 -2.12
N ARG A 297 2.98 -17.37 -1.24
CA ARG A 297 3.67 -18.63 -1.52
C ARG A 297 2.69 -19.76 -1.83
N ASP A 298 1.67 -19.94 -0.99
CA ASP A 298 0.66 -21.00 -1.18
C ASP A 298 -0.10 -20.82 -2.51
N THR A 299 -0.33 -19.57 -2.91
CA THR A 299 -0.94 -19.25 -4.21
C THR A 299 -0.03 -19.65 -5.37
N ALA A 300 1.27 -19.40 -5.25
CA ALA A 300 2.25 -19.81 -6.25
C ALA A 300 2.41 -21.32 -6.34
N GLU A 301 2.48 -22.01 -5.19
CA GLU A 301 2.57 -23.48 -5.10
C GLU A 301 1.35 -24.13 -5.81
N LYS A 302 0.13 -23.65 -5.54
CA LYS A 302 -1.09 -24.10 -6.22
C LYS A 302 -1.08 -23.88 -7.73
N ALA A 303 -0.33 -22.87 -8.20
CA ALA A 303 -0.11 -22.60 -9.62
C ALA A 303 1.09 -23.36 -10.21
N GLY A 304 1.67 -24.31 -9.48
CA GLY A 304 2.80 -25.12 -9.92
C GLY A 304 4.17 -24.47 -9.76
N ARG A 305 4.25 -23.34 -9.02
CA ARG A 305 5.50 -22.62 -8.76
C ARG A 305 5.94 -22.84 -7.30
N ALA A 306 6.63 -23.94 -7.05
CA ALA A 306 6.98 -24.39 -5.71
C ALA A 306 8.05 -23.52 -5.00
N ARG A 307 8.83 -22.75 -5.77
CA ARG A 307 9.89 -21.88 -5.23
C ARG A 307 9.69 -20.47 -5.73
N LEU A 308 9.62 -19.51 -4.80
CA LEU A 308 9.60 -18.08 -5.06
C LEU A 308 10.85 -17.44 -4.44
N SER A 309 11.54 -16.59 -5.21
CA SER A 309 12.48 -15.62 -4.64
C SER A 309 11.73 -14.50 -3.91
N GLY A 310 12.43 -13.70 -3.10
CA GLY A 310 11.85 -12.52 -2.47
C GLY A 310 11.33 -11.52 -3.50
N ALA A 311 12.02 -11.33 -4.61
CA ALA A 311 11.60 -10.45 -5.69
C ALA A 311 10.32 -10.93 -6.41
N GLU A 312 10.19 -12.23 -6.64
CA GLU A 312 8.98 -12.83 -7.21
C GLU A 312 7.79 -12.75 -6.26
N MET A 313 8.03 -12.97 -4.97
CA MET A 313 7.00 -12.79 -3.93
C MET A 313 6.55 -11.34 -3.84
N GLU A 314 7.49 -10.39 -3.92
CA GLU A 314 7.18 -8.97 -3.94
C GLU A 314 6.43 -8.54 -5.21
N LEU A 315 6.78 -9.08 -6.36
CA LEU A 315 6.01 -8.85 -7.59
C LEU A 315 4.54 -9.27 -7.43
N MET A 316 4.30 -10.40 -6.76
CA MET A 316 2.95 -10.86 -6.41
C MET A 316 2.28 -9.98 -5.36
N ASN A 317 3.04 -9.44 -4.39
CA ASN A 317 2.53 -8.50 -3.39
C ASN A 317 2.09 -7.18 -4.04
N LEU A 318 2.93 -6.62 -4.90
CA LEU A 318 2.73 -5.34 -5.60
C LEU A 318 1.59 -5.38 -6.62
N ALA A 319 1.55 -6.40 -7.47
CA ALA A 319 0.59 -6.49 -8.58
C ALA A 319 -0.70 -7.28 -8.21
N GLY A 320 -0.70 -7.92 -7.05
CA GLY A 320 -1.68 -8.92 -6.65
C GLY A 320 -1.30 -10.35 -7.09
N PRO A 321 -1.66 -11.38 -6.29
CA PRO A 321 -1.10 -12.73 -6.44
C PRO A 321 -1.25 -13.32 -7.85
N ALA A 322 -2.46 -13.29 -8.40
CA ALA A 322 -2.74 -13.84 -9.73
C ALA A 322 -2.10 -13.05 -10.87
N THR A 323 -1.98 -11.72 -10.71
CA THR A 323 -1.35 -10.84 -11.70
C THR A 323 0.17 -10.99 -11.67
N GLY A 324 0.78 -11.08 -10.48
CA GLY A 324 2.21 -11.34 -10.36
C GLY A 324 2.61 -12.68 -10.97
N LEU A 325 1.82 -13.74 -10.76
CA LEU A 325 2.03 -15.03 -11.41
C LEU A 325 1.91 -14.93 -12.94
N GLU A 326 0.95 -14.17 -13.46
CA GLU A 326 0.82 -13.90 -14.89
C GLU A 326 2.04 -13.17 -15.45
N MET A 327 2.57 -12.17 -14.74
CA MET A 327 3.76 -11.42 -15.14
C MET A 327 5.01 -12.30 -15.21
N MET A 328 5.08 -13.37 -14.44
CA MET A 328 6.19 -14.34 -14.44
C MET A 328 6.09 -15.40 -15.53
N GLN A 329 5.01 -15.44 -16.30
CA GLN A 329 4.88 -16.34 -17.47
C GLN A 329 5.60 -15.77 -18.70
N PRO A 330 6.06 -16.57 -19.66
CA PRO A 330 6.85 -16.11 -20.80
C PRO A 330 6.23 -14.95 -21.59
N ALA A 331 4.93 -14.96 -21.81
CA ALA A 331 4.23 -13.85 -22.51
C ALA A 331 4.11 -12.61 -21.61
N GLY A 332 3.85 -12.79 -20.30
CA GLY A 332 3.75 -11.72 -19.32
C GLY A 332 5.07 -11.01 -19.05
N GLN A 333 6.18 -11.76 -19.02
CA GLN A 333 7.54 -11.21 -18.87
C GLN A 333 7.88 -10.17 -19.95
N LYS A 334 7.48 -10.43 -21.19
CA LYS A 334 7.74 -9.55 -22.33
C LYS A 334 6.75 -8.39 -22.45
N ALA A 335 5.60 -8.51 -21.80
CA ALA A 335 4.55 -7.50 -21.89
C ALA A 335 4.87 -6.25 -21.05
N PRO A 336 4.59 -5.03 -21.56
CA PRO A 336 4.65 -3.80 -20.75
C PRO A 336 3.79 -3.91 -19.50
N VAL A 337 4.28 -3.39 -18.39
CA VAL A 337 3.57 -3.45 -17.09
C VAL A 337 2.25 -2.68 -17.08
N THR A 338 1.98 -1.83 -18.05
CA THR A 338 0.67 -1.22 -18.28
C THR A 338 -0.45 -2.24 -18.40
N ASN A 339 -0.15 -3.43 -18.91
CA ASN A 339 -1.12 -4.53 -18.98
C ASN A 339 -1.59 -5.04 -17.61
N PHE A 340 -0.83 -4.77 -16.56
CA PHE A 340 -1.03 -5.34 -15.22
C PHE A 340 -1.46 -4.30 -14.18
N PHE A 341 -1.10 -3.04 -14.35
CA PHE A 341 -1.44 -1.96 -13.44
C PHE A 341 -2.57 -1.09 -14.00
N ALA A 342 -3.48 -0.64 -13.14
CA ALA A 342 -4.47 0.37 -13.53
C ALA A 342 -3.76 1.69 -13.89
N ARG A 343 -4.33 2.50 -14.79
CA ARG A 343 -3.75 3.77 -15.28
C ARG A 343 -3.20 4.64 -14.16
N ARG A 344 -4.01 4.90 -13.13
CA ARG A 344 -3.57 5.72 -11.98
C ARG A 344 -2.38 5.09 -11.25
N ALA A 345 -2.44 3.79 -10.97
CA ALA A 345 -1.35 3.09 -10.26
C ALA A 345 -0.05 3.11 -11.05
N TYR A 346 -0.11 2.95 -12.37
CA TYR A 346 1.04 3.03 -13.26
C TYR A 346 1.74 4.40 -13.20
N TYR A 347 0.99 5.50 -13.25
CA TYR A 347 1.59 6.84 -13.24
C TYR A 347 2.01 7.33 -11.85
N VAL A 348 1.37 6.85 -10.79
CA VAL A 348 1.75 7.18 -9.41
C VAL A 348 3.01 6.44 -8.98
N ASN A 349 3.16 5.18 -9.37
CA ASN A 349 4.33 4.38 -9.03
C ASN A 349 5.44 4.56 -10.08
N LYS A 350 6.33 5.52 -9.84
CA LYS A 350 7.43 5.84 -10.77
C LYS A 350 8.35 4.65 -11.07
N MET A 351 8.41 3.64 -10.19
CA MET A 351 9.24 2.46 -10.37
C MET A 351 8.80 1.58 -11.55
N VAL A 352 7.51 1.56 -11.88
CA VAL A 352 6.97 0.66 -12.90
C VAL A 352 6.92 1.29 -14.30
N ILE A 353 7.12 2.61 -14.42
CA ILE A 353 6.94 3.35 -15.68
C ILE A 353 7.95 2.88 -16.73
N GLY A 354 7.43 2.49 -17.91
CA GLY A 354 8.23 2.12 -19.07
C GLY A 354 8.81 0.70 -19.05
N LEU A 355 8.58 -0.07 -17.99
CA LEU A 355 9.13 -1.41 -17.83
C LEU A 355 8.22 -2.50 -18.44
N THR A 356 8.83 -3.63 -18.77
CA THR A 356 8.15 -4.92 -18.98
C THR A 356 8.05 -5.70 -17.65
N GLY A 357 7.31 -6.82 -17.66
CA GLY A 357 7.22 -7.70 -16.48
C GLY A 357 8.58 -8.22 -16.01
N GLU A 358 9.44 -8.63 -16.95
CA GLU A 358 10.80 -9.08 -16.66
C GLU A 358 11.68 -7.95 -16.11
N GLN A 359 11.61 -6.77 -16.71
CA GLN A 359 12.37 -5.60 -16.25
C GLN A 359 11.93 -5.14 -14.85
N LEU A 360 10.63 -5.20 -14.55
CA LEU A 360 10.15 -4.89 -13.20
C LEU A 360 10.65 -5.90 -12.18
N LEU A 361 10.63 -7.20 -12.50
CA LEU A 361 11.18 -8.22 -11.61
C LEU A 361 12.67 -8.00 -11.34
N ALA A 362 13.45 -7.70 -12.39
CA ALA A 362 14.87 -7.38 -12.27
C ALA A 362 15.13 -6.11 -11.42
N GLU A 363 14.29 -5.09 -11.56
CA GLU A 363 14.40 -3.85 -10.78
C GLU A 363 14.05 -4.08 -9.29
N LEU A 364 13.05 -4.91 -9.00
CA LEU A 364 12.74 -5.33 -7.63
C LEU A 364 13.93 -6.08 -7.01
N ASP A 365 14.49 -7.06 -7.73
CA ASP A 365 15.66 -7.84 -7.28
C ASP A 365 16.87 -6.94 -7.01
N ARG A 366 17.16 -6.01 -7.92
CA ARG A 366 18.26 -5.03 -7.77
C ARG A 366 18.08 -4.15 -6.54
N ARG A 367 16.86 -3.59 -6.33
CA ARG A 367 16.57 -2.74 -5.16
C ARG A 367 16.69 -3.52 -3.85
N MET A 368 16.14 -4.72 -3.80
CA MET A 368 16.25 -5.60 -2.64
C MET A 368 17.70 -5.94 -2.32
N THR A 369 18.51 -6.26 -3.33
CA THR A 369 19.93 -6.56 -3.17
C THR A 369 20.73 -5.39 -2.59
N GLN A 370 20.32 -4.17 -2.85
CA GLN A 370 20.91 -2.99 -2.23
C GLN A 370 20.38 -2.75 -0.80
N ALA A 371 19.07 -2.87 -0.61
CA ALA A 371 18.41 -2.55 0.66
C ALA A 371 18.75 -3.55 1.79
N VAL A 372 19.07 -4.81 1.47
CA VAL A 372 19.52 -5.80 2.50
C VAL A 372 20.87 -5.44 3.15
N LYS A 373 21.64 -4.55 2.55
CA LYS A 373 22.93 -4.09 3.11
C LYS A 373 22.77 -3.06 4.24
N THR A 374 21.58 -2.58 4.50
CA THR A 374 21.31 -1.60 5.57
C THR A 374 21.36 -2.25 6.96
N ALA A 375 21.68 -1.46 7.99
CA ALA A 375 21.79 -1.95 9.35
C ALA A 375 20.53 -2.66 9.85
N GLY A 376 19.33 -2.09 9.56
CA GLY A 376 18.08 -2.69 9.99
C GLY A 376 17.75 -4.01 9.29
N SER A 377 18.19 -4.19 8.04
CA SER A 377 18.05 -5.46 7.31
C SER A 377 19.03 -6.50 7.86
N GLN A 378 20.26 -6.12 8.15
CA GLN A 378 21.27 -7.00 8.76
C GLN A 378 20.85 -7.45 10.17
N GLU A 379 20.27 -6.56 10.96
CA GLU A 379 19.69 -6.92 12.26
C GLU A 379 18.54 -7.94 12.12
N PHE A 380 17.71 -7.81 11.10
CA PHE A 380 16.62 -8.75 10.86
C PHE A 380 17.16 -10.10 10.34
N GLU A 381 18.18 -10.07 9.50
CA GLU A 381 18.87 -11.27 9.04
C GLU A 381 19.50 -12.05 10.20
N ALA A 382 20.20 -11.35 11.11
CA ALA A 382 20.77 -11.95 12.32
C ALA A 382 19.70 -12.54 13.25
N ALA A 383 18.56 -11.84 13.39
CA ALA A 383 17.43 -12.35 14.18
C ALA A 383 16.85 -13.64 13.57
N PHE A 384 16.73 -13.70 12.23
CA PHE A 384 16.27 -14.90 11.53
C PHE A 384 17.22 -16.06 11.68
N ASP A 385 18.52 -15.84 11.50
CA ASP A 385 19.57 -16.87 11.67
C ASP A 385 19.61 -17.42 13.10
N GLY A 386 19.45 -16.54 14.10
CA GLY A 386 19.36 -16.95 15.50
C GLY A 386 18.16 -17.87 15.78
N VAL A 387 17.00 -17.57 15.18
CA VAL A 387 15.78 -18.41 15.31
C VAL A 387 15.99 -19.78 14.65
N VAL A 388 16.59 -19.82 13.47
CA VAL A 388 16.89 -21.07 12.76
C VAL A 388 17.88 -21.93 13.55
N ALA A 389 18.95 -21.33 14.06
CA ALA A 389 19.95 -22.02 14.88
C ALA A 389 19.34 -22.62 16.15
N ALA A 390 18.51 -21.85 16.88
CA ALA A 390 17.82 -22.33 18.08
C ALA A 390 16.88 -23.50 17.79
N LYS A 391 16.15 -23.47 16.66
CA LYS A 391 15.26 -24.57 16.23
C LYS A 391 16.05 -25.84 15.87
N THR A 392 17.25 -25.69 15.32
CA THR A 392 18.11 -26.83 14.95
C THR A 392 18.74 -27.45 16.19
N ALA A 393 19.18 -26.64 17.17
CA ALA A 393 19.77 -27.10 18.43
C ALA A 393 18.78 -27.78 19.38
N GLY A 394 17.48 -27.47 19.25
CA GLY A 394 16.40 -28.06 20.06
C GLY A 394 15.79 -29.36 19.50
N ARG A 395 16.31 -29.84 18.36
CA ARG A 395 15.95 -31.14 17.77
C ARG A 395 17.02 -32.19 18.07
#